data_85a3583abf66421a7c5e98f22b473db7
#
_entry.id   85a3583abf66421a7c5e98f22b473db7
#
_cell.length_a   1.000
_cell.length_b   1.000
_cell.length_c   1.000
_cell.angle_alpha   90.00
_cell.angle_beta   90.00
_cell.angle_gamma   90.00
#
_symmetry.space_group_name_H-M   'P 1'
#
loop_
_entity.id
_entity.type
_entity.pdbx_description
1 polymer ?
#
loop_
_entity_poly.entity_id
_entity_poly.type
_entity_poly.pdbx_seq_one_letter_code
_entity_poly.pdbx_strand_id
1 'polypeptide(L)'
;MANKTVCTYEYEIDLNKCFFSHLERHGWSLSFRGNGNSLNIEIASCFEARMLASLLTEILLIDIRNIEMKKMASRLAESADSAADMIRIAAGNADRFVYFPSVAEKIEEYLKEHSALVLEGFLRFMLPEIIETWQACIDASLDEIMLRDEYLELVRLLGAFISEPNDHVRCVNLILQPDGSCVLTDENDLRIECSPGYEKNILDTLADISPEKITVYDLSMGRFNDFKESLKSMFGGRIEVYS
;
A
#
# COMPACT_ATOMS: atom_id res chain seq x y z
N MET A 1 14.59 25.15 32.07
CA MET A 1 13.28 24.55 31.78
C MET A 1 12.58 25.41 30.71
N ALA A 2 12.17 24.82 29.64
CA ALA A 2 11.45 25.50 28.58
C ALA A 2 10.10 24.82 28.39
N ASN A 3 9.01 25.60 28.27
CA ASN A 3 7.70 25.09 27.94
C ASN A 3 7.50 25.17 26.44
N LYS A 4 7.09 24.08 25.82
CA LYS A 4 6.77 23.98 24.40
C LYS A 4 5.30 23.63 24.23
N THR A 5 4.63 24.36 23.36
CA THR A 5 3.23 24.10 22.99
C THR A 5 3.20 23.49 21.59
N VAL A 6 2.58 22.33 21.44
CA VAL A 6 2.34 21.69 20.13
C VAL A 6 0.84 21.62 19.93
N CYS A 7 0.35 22.05 18.77
CA CYS A 7 -1.07 22.02 18.48
C CYS A 7 -1.37 21.68 17.03
N THR A 8 -2.60 21.26 16.79
CA THR A 8 -3.20 21.04 15.49
C THR A 8 -4.61 21.63 15.45
N TYR A 9 -4.98 22.24 14.33
CA TYR A 9 -6.29 22.87 14.14
C TYR A 9 -7.08 22.23 12.99
N GLU A 10 -6.39 21.68 12.02
CA GLU A 10 -6.99 21.14 10.78
C GLU A 10 -7.14 19.61 10.82
N TYR A 11 -6.38 18.94 11.67
CA TYR A 11 -6.42 17.48 11.76
C TYR A 11 -7.37 17.03 12.87
N GLU A 12 -8.31 16.16 12.52
CA GLU A 12 -9.21 15.52 13.47
C GLU A 12 -8.49 14.37 14.19
N ILE A 13 -7.47 14.71 14.99
CA ILE A 13 -6.73 13.75 15.81
C ILE A 13 -6.78 14.18 17.28
N ASP A 14 -6.81 13.21 18.16
CA ASP A 14 -6.52 13.42 19.57
C ASP A 14 -4.97 13.37 19.73
N LEU A 15 -4.36 14.57 19.65
CA LEU A 15 -2.89 14.71 19.73
C LEU A 15 -2.35 14.17 21.06
N ASN A 16 -3.11 14.33 22.15
CA ASN A 16 -2.76 13.81 23.47
C ASN A 16 -2.64 12.26 23.45
N LYS A 17 -3.61 11.62 22.81
CA LYS A 17 -3.67 10.16 22.69
C LYS A 17 -2.57 9.63 21.79
N CYS A 18 -2.32 10.26 20.64
CA CYS A 18 -1.23 9.91 19.74
C CYS A 18 0.12 10.05 20.45
N PHE A 19 0.37 11.17 21.11
CA PHE A 19 1.62 11.45 21.83
C PHE A 19 1.88 10.43 22.94
N PHE A 20 0.86 10.11 23.73
CA PHE A 20 0.96 9.12 24.79
C PHE A 20 1.27 7.71 24.24
N SER A 21 0.61 7.31 23.15
CA SER A 21 0.83 6.02 22.51
C SER A 21 2.27 5.85 22.01
N HIS A 22 2.85 6.91 21.42
CA HIS A 22 4.24 6.87 20.98
C HIS A 22 5.22 6.86 22.17
N LEU A 23 4.95 7.61 23.24
CA LEU A 23 5.74 7.56 24.48
C LEU A 23 5.79 6.14 25.07
N GLU A 24 4.64 5.50 25.21
CA GLU A 24 4.55 4.12 25.73
C GLU A 24 5.32 3.14 24.87
N ARG A 25 5.21 3.24 23.54
CA ARG A 25 5.92 2.34 22.60
C ARG A 25 7.44 2.38 22.79
N HIS A 26 7.99 3.55 23.10
CA HIS A 26 9.42 3.71 23.33
C HIS A 26 9.84 3.50 24.79
N GLY A 27 8.90 3.38 25.71
CA GLY A 27 9.20 3.36 27.14
C GLY A 27 9.78 4.70 27.64
N TRP A 28 9.46 5.82 26.97
CA TRP A 28 9.94 7.14 27.32
C TRP A 28 8.99 7.84 28.29
N SER A 29 9.53 8.82 29.01
CA SER A 29 8.77 9.63 29.94
C SER A 29 9.09 11.11 29.72
N LEU A 30 8.05 11.89 29.41
CA LEU A 30 8.10 13.36 29.31
C LEU A 30 6.94 13.94 30.13
N SER A 31 7.18 15.06 30.81
CA SER A 31 6.14 15.77 31.51
C SER A 31 5.33 16.62 30.53
N PHE A 32 4.05 16.29 30.37
CA PHE A 32 3.16 17.04 29.49
C PHE A 32 1.74 17.13 30.04
N ARG A 33 1.01 18.13 29.55
CA ARG A 33 -0.44 18.32 29.76
C ARG A 33 -1.10 18.52 28.41
N GLY A 34 -2.09 17.72 28.09
CA GLY A 34 -2.79 17.77 26.81
C GLY A 34 -4.27 18.04 26.96
N ASN A 35 -4.85 18.68 25.95
CA ASN A 35 -6.28 18.88 25.79
C ASN A 35 -6.65 18.65 24.32
N GLY A 36 -6.95 17.38 23.98
CA GLY A 36 -7.34 17.01 22.60
C GLY A 36 -6.29 17.41 21.56
N ASN A 37 -6.43 18.59 21.00
CA ASN A 37 -5.63 19.10 19.89
C ASN A 37 -4.40 19.92 20.32
N SER A 38 -4.10 20.03 21.61
CA SER A 38 -2.97 20.83 22.10
C SER A 38 -2.23 20.12 23.22
N LEU A 39 -0.91 20.18 23.18
CA LEU A 39 0.01 19.65 24.18
C LEU A 39 0.90 20.78 24.72
N ASN A 40 1.02 20.86 26.02
CA ASN A 40 2.03 21.68 26.70
C ASN A 40 3.04 20.76 27.36
N ILE A 41 4.29 20.86 26.93
CA ILE A 41 5.36 19.92 27.27
C ILE A 41 6.47 20.68 27.99
N GLU A 42 6.87 20.21 29.16
CA GLU A 42 7.98 20.75 29.93
C GLU A 42 9.28 20.04 29.52
N ILE A 43 10.28 20.83 29.11
CA ILE A 43 11.59 20.33 28.68
C ILE A 43 12.63 20.83 29.66
N ALA A 44 13.32 19.91 30.34
CA ALA A 44 14.37 20.20 31.29
C ALA A 44 15.79 20.01 30.72
N SER A 45 15.95 19.23 29.65
CA SER A 45 17.25 18.86 29.10
C SER A 45 17.26 18.82 27.56
N CYS A 46 18.47 18.89 26.97
CA CYS A 46 18.64 18.68 25.52
C CYS A 46 18.23 17.27 25.07
N PHE A 47 18.34 16.27 25.97
CA PHE A 47 17.91 14.92 25.68
C PHE A 47 16.38 14.84 25.52
N GLU A 48 15.63 15.49 26.44
CA GLU A 48 14.16 15.57 26.32
C GLU A 48 13.71 16.35 25.08
N ALA A 49 14.47 17.37 24.68
CA ALA A 49 14.19 18.10 23.44
C ALA A 49 14.30 17.19 22.20
N ARG A 50 15.32 16.32 22.15
CA ARG A 50 15.48 15.33 21.07
C ARG A 50 14.40 14.25 21.12
N MET A 51 14.05 13.78 22.31
CA MET A 51 12.93 12.86 22.46
C MET A 51 11.64 13.46 21.93
N LEU A 52 11.34 14.71 22.27
CA LEU A 52 10.19 15.44 21.76
C LEU A 52 10.22 15.55 20.24
N ALA A 53 11.36 15.94 19.65
CA ALA A 53 11.51 16.04 18.19
C ALA A 53 11.25 14.69 17.50
N SER A 54 11.78 13.59 18.06
CA SER A 54 11.55 12.25 17.54
C SER A 54 10.08 11.84 17.60
N LEU A 55 9.39 12.08 18.72
CA LEU A 55 7.96 11.78 18.89
C LEU A 55 7.09 12.58 17.91
N LEU A 56 7.38 13.88 17.73
CA LEU A 56 6.66 14.72 16.79
C LEU A 56 6.93 14.29 15.34
N THR A 57 8.12 13.80 15.05
CA THR A 57 8.45 13.20 13.75
C THR A 57 7.60 11.96 13.49
N GLU A 58 7.43 11.08 14.47
CA GLU A 58 6.55 9.92 14.33
C GLU A 58 5.09 10.34 14.10
N ILE A 59 4.57 11.29 14.87
CA ILE A 59 3.21 11.80 14.69
C ILE A 59 3.03 12.37 13.27
N LEU A 60 3.99 13.14 12.76
CA LEU A 60 3.94 13.69 11.40
C LEU A 60 4.01 12.59 10.34
N LEU A 61 5.01 11.69 10.42
CA LEU A 61 5.28 10.70 9.39
C LEU A 61 4.40 9.44 9.47
N ILE A 62 3.62 9.25 10.54
CA ILE A 62 2.72 8.12 10.70
C ILE A 62 1.27 8.60 10.75
N ASP A 63 0.90 9.37 11.77
CA ASP A 63 -0.49 9.69 12.03
C ASP A 63 -1.02 10.74 11.05
N ILE A 64 -0.31 11.87 10.90
CA ILE A 64 -0.71 12.96 9.99
C ILE A 64 -0.58 12.53 8.53
N ARG A 65 0.48 11.80 8.16
CA ARG A 65 0.61 11.21 6.83
C ARG A 65 -0.63 10.40 6.44
N ASN A 66 -1.10 9.54 7.32
CA ASN A 66 -2.27 8.70 7.04
C ASN A 66 -3.53 9.54 6.78
N ILE A 67 -3.68 10.67 7.47
CA ILE A 67 -4.80 11.60 7.28
C ILE A 67 -4.65 12.33 5.94
N GLU A 68 -3.46 12.86 5.64
CA GLU A 68 -3.20 13.58 4.39
C GLU A 68 -3.33 12.66 3.18
N MET A 69 -2.77 11.44 3.22
CA MET A 69 -2.94 10.47 2.15
C MET A 69 -4.40 10.09 1.92
N LYS A 70 -5.20 9.95 3.00
CA LYS A 70 -6.66 9.74 2.87
C LYS A 70 -7.34 10.92 2.18
N LYS A 71 -7.01 12.14 2.54
CA LYS A 71 -7.56 13.34 1.91
C LYS A 71 -7.17 13.42 0.42
N MET A 72 -5.91 13.12 0.08
CA MET A 72 -5.42 13.09 -1.29
C MET A 72 -6.13 12.02 -2.12
N ALA A 73 -6.17 10.79 -1.64
CA ALA A 73 -6.85 9.68 -2.30
C ALA A 73 -8.36 9.95 -2.50
N SER A 74 -9.05 10.47 -1.47
CA SER A 74 -10.48 10.79 -1.56
C SER A 74 -10.83 11.90 -2.57
N ARG A 75 -9.87 12.72 -2.98
CA ARG A 75 -10.06 13.73 -4.03
C ARG A 75 -9.96 13.15 -5.44
N LEU A 76 -9.25 12.06 -5.61
CA LEU A 76 -8.96 11.42 -6.89
C LEU A 76 -9.83 10.18 -7.14
N ALA A 77 -10.20 9.49 -6.09
CA ALA A 77 -10.96 8.25 -6.18
C ALA A 77 -12.44 8.49 -6.51
N GLU A 78 -13.00 7.63 -7.34
CA GLU A 78 -14.42 7.64 -7.69
C GLU A 78 -15.31 7.00 -6.58
N SER A 79 -14.72 6.16 -5.74
CA SER A 79 -15.41 5.46 -4.64
C SER A 79 -14.54 5.35 -3.39
N ALA A 80 -15.17 5.04 -2.27
CA ALA A 80 -14.46 4.80 -1.01
C ALA A 80 -13.52 3.57 -1.08
N ASP A 81 -13.91 2.53 -1.82
CA ASP A 81 -13.11 1.32 -2.00
C ASP A 81 -11.86 1.62 -2.86
N SER A 82 -12.01 2.38 -3.95
CA SER A 82 -10.90 2.85 -4.77
C SER A 82 -9.92 3.70 -3.95
N ALA A 83 -10.43 4.61 -3.10
CA ALA A 83 -9.58 5.39 -2.20
C ALA A 83 -8.79 4.50 -1.22
N ALA A 84 -9.42 3.47 -0.67
CA ALA A 84 -8.76 2.53 0.24
C ALA A 84 -7.64 1.73 -0.45
N ASP A 85 -7.86 1.29 -1.68
CA ASP A 85 -6.84 0.61 -2.48
C ASP A 85 -5.67 1.52 -2.83
N MET A 86 -5.93 2.77 -3.24
CA MET A 86 -4.88 3.78 -3.48
C MET A 86 -4.01 3.97 -2.23
N ILE A 87 -4.62 4.12 -1.05
CA ILE A 87 -3.90 4.30 0.21
C ILE A 87 -3.04 3.08 0.52
N ARG A 88 -3.57 1.87 0.32
CA ARG A 88 -2.85 0.61 0.58
C ARG A 88 -1.60 0.49 -0.30
N ILE A 89 -1.71 0.77 -1.59
CA ILE A 89 -0.59 0.74 -2.54
C ILE A 89 0.42 1.84 -2.20
N ALA A 90 -0.04 3.08 -2.03
CA ALA A 90 0.81 4.22 -1.73
C ALA A 90 1.55 4.07 -0.39
N ALA A 91 0.93 3.45 0.62
CA ALA A 91 1.57 3.18 1.91
C ALA A 91 2.74 2.20 1.81
N GLY A 92 2.69 1.26 0.84
CA GLY A 92 3.80 0.35 0.53
C GLY A 92 4.98 1.06 -0.13
N ASN A 93 4.71 2.07 -0.94
CA ASN A 93 5.72 2.81 -1.70
C ASN A 93 6.37 3.97 -0.93
N ALA A 94 5.71 4.48 0.11
CA ALA A 94 6.21 5.60 0.91
C ALA A 94 7.12 5.11 2.05
N ASP A 95 8.43 5.10 1.82
CA ASP A 95 9.40 4.78 2.87
C ASP A 95 9.49 5.92 3.90
N ARG A 96 8.84 5.71 5.04
CA ARG A 96 8.79 6.66 6.17
C ARG A 96 10.13 6.87 6.87
N PHE A 97 11.05 5.92 6.76
CA PHE A 97 12.32 5.97 7.49
C PHE A 97 13.35 6.86 6.83
N VAL A 98 13.28 7.05 5.52
CA VAL A 98 14.21 7.91 4.77
C VAL A 98 14.21 9.36 5.28
N TYR A 99 13.03 9.89 5.59
CA TYR A 99 12.89 11.29 6.01
C TYR A 99 13.03 11.51 7.52
N PHE A 100 13.02 10.44 8.32
CA PHE A 100 12.95 10.55 9.77
C PHE A 100 14.09 11.43 10.36
N PRO A 101 15.37 11.20 10.03
CA PRO A 101 16.46 12.00 10.61
C PRO A 101 16.37 13.49 10.27
N SER A 102 16.08 13.81 9.00
CA SER A 102 16.00 15.20 8.54
C SER A 102 14.82 15.96 9.14
N VAL A 103 13.67 15.29 9.30
CA VAL A 103 12.49 15.88 9.93
C VAL A 103 12.73 16.11 11.42
N ALA A 104 13.31 15.14 12.12
CA ALA A 104 13.64 15.27 13.55
C ALA A 104 14.62 16.44 13.81
N GLU A 105 15.63 16.59 12.96
CA GLU A 105 16.59 17.70 13.02
C GLU A 105 15.88 19.05 12.81
N LYS A 106 15.07 19.18 11.76
CA LYS A 106 14.30 20.40 11.49
C LYS A 106 13.35 20.76 12.64
N ILE A 107 12.70 19.77 13.26
CA ILE A 107 11.84 20.01 14.44
C ILE A 107 12.68 20.45 15.63
N GLU A 108 13.80 19.78 15.90
CA GLU A 108 14.69 20.16 17.00
C GLU A 108 15.19 21.61 16.84
N GLU A 109 15.61 22.02 15.65
CA GLU A 109 16.03 23.39 15.35
C GLU A 109 14.90 24.38 15.53
N TYR A 110 13.71 24.08 14.99
CA TYR A 110 12.56 24.95 15.12
C TYR A 110 12.17 25.16 16.59
N LEU A 111 12.18 24.09 17.38
CA LEU A 111 11.86 24.17 18.81
C LEU A 111 12.93 24.89 19.65
N LYS A 112 14.17 25.07 19.17
CA LYS A 112 15.17 25.90 19.86
C LYS A 112 14.77 27.37 19.83
N GLU A 113 14.21 27.82 18.71
CA GLU A 113 13.91 29.24 18.47
C GLU A 113 12.46 29.59 18.85
N HIS A 114 11.53 28.63 18.78
CA HIS A 114 10.11 28.84 18.95
C HIS A 114 9.56 28.09 20.16
N SER A 115 8.62 28.72 20.88
CA SER A 115 7.91 28.11 22.02
C SER A 115 6.65 27.33 21.61
N ALA A 116 6.16 27.56 20.39
CA ALA A 116 4.95 26.92 19.88
C ALA A 116 5.20 26.32 18.48
N LEU A 117 4.61 25.17 18.22
CA LEU A 117 4.65 24.47 16.93
C LEU A 117 3.23 24.08 16.53
N VAL A 118 2.79 24.59 15.39
CA VAL A 118 1.53 24.20 14.73
C VAL A 118 1.88 23.18 13.66
N LEU A 119 1.37 21.95 13.81
CA LEU A 119 1.78 20.79 12.98
C LEU A 119 1.50 21.02 11.48
N GLU A 120 0.33 21.56 11.14
CA GLU A 120 -0.06 21.86 9.75
C GLU A 120 0.87 22.91 9.11
N GLY A 121 1.13 24.00 9.85
CA GLY A 121 2.01 25.06 9.40
C GLY A 121 3.43 24.54 9.19
N PHE A 122 3.93 23.77 10.14
CA PHE A 122 5.27 23.18 10.05
C PHE A 122 5.38 22.25 8.84
N LEU A 123 4.39 21.36 8.64
CA LEU A 123 4.37 20.44 7.52
C LEU A 123 4.35 21.19 6.17
N ARG A 124 3.50 22.21 6.02
CA ARG A 124 3.34 22.93 4.76
C ARG A 124 4.52 23.84 4.41
N PHE A 125 5.12 24.48 5.42
CA PHE A 125 6.15 25.51 5.18
C PHE A 125 7.57 24.99 5.34
N MET A 126 7.79 24.00 6.22
CA MET A 126 9.11 23.48 6.52
C MET A 126 9.40 22.14 5.83
N LEU A 127 8.35 21.42 5.41
CA LEU A 127 8.44 20.06 4.86
C LEU A 127 7.62 19.90 3.56
N PRO A 128 7.60 20.87 2.63
CA PRO A 128 6.80 20.77 1.40
C PRO A 128 7.19 19.54 0.56
N GLU A 129 8.47 19.17 0.55
CA GLU A 129 8.99 18.00 -0.17
C GLU A 129 8.37 16.67 0.29
N ILE A 130 7.94 16.59 1.54
CA ILE A 130 7.28 15.41 2.09
C ILE A 130 5.85 15.31 1.58
N ILE A 131 5.13 16.42 1.55
CA ILE A 131 3.77 16.49 0.99
C ILE A 131 3.78 16.09 -0.50
N GLU A 132 4.75 16.65 -1.26
CA GLU A 132 4.95 16.32 -2.68
C GLU A 132 5.23 14.83 -2.88
N THR A 133 6.06 14.24 -2.02
CA THR A 133 6.33 12.79 -2.05
C THR A 133 5.07 11.97 -1.78
N TRP A 134 4.26 12.35 -0.78
CA TRP A 134 3.01 11.66 -0.51
C TRP A 134 2.03 11.78 -1.66
N GLN A 135 1.93 12.96 -2.28
CA GLN A 135 1.10 13.16 -3.47
C GLN A 135 1.57 12.26 -4.62
N ALA A 136 2.88 12.23 -4.90
CA ALA A 136 3.45 11.38 -5.95
C ALA A 136 3.17 9.88 -5.70
N CYS A 137 3.21 9.41 -4.45
CA CYS A 137 2.85 8.04 -4.10
C CYS A 137 1.36 7.73 -4.37
N ILE A 138 0.47 8.70 -4.09
CA ILE A 138 -0.96 8.56 -4.37
C ILE A 138 -1.21 8.56 -5.88
N ASP A 139 -0.58 9.47 -6.64
CA ASP A 139 -0.71 9.54 -8.10
C ASP A 139 -0.22 8.23 -8.75
N ALA A 140 0.95 7.72 -8.33
CA ALA A 140 1.47 6.45 -8.81
C ALA A 140 0.55 5.25 -8.47
N SER A 141 -0.13 5.29 -7.32
CA SER A 141 -1.09 4.25 -6.94
C SER A 141 -2.35 4.28 -7.81
N LEU A 142 -2.78 5.46 -8.25
CA LEU A 142 -3.88 5.61 -9.20
C LEU A 142 -3.51 5.02 -10.56
N ASP A 143 -2.31 5.35 -11.07
CA ASP A 143 -1.80 4.82 -12.33
C ASP A 143 -1.72 3.28 -12.30
N GLU A 144 -1.26 2.70 -11.18
CA GLU A 144 -1.18 1.24 -10.99
C GLU A 144 -2.57 0.60 -11.01
N ILE A 145 -3.57 1.20 -10.37
CA ILE A 145 -4.96 0.71 -10.40
C ILE A 145 -5.52 0.78 -11.82
N MET A 146 -5.35 1.90 -12.51
CA MET A 146 -5.83 2.07 -13.88
C MET A 146 -5.22 1.04 -14.84
N LEU A 147 -3.90 0.83 -14.77
CA LEU A 147 -3.21 -0.18 -15.57
C LEU A 147 -3.73 -1.59 -15.28
N ARG A 148 -3.99 -1.91 -14.02
CA ARG A 148 -4.57 -3.21 -13.63
C ARG A 148 -5.97 -3.38 -14.21
N ASP A 149 -6.81 -2.36 -14.13
CA ASP A 149 -8.19 -2.42 -14.62
C ASP A 149 -8.23 -2.52 -16.15
N GLU A 150 -7.37 -1.77 -16.86
CA GLU A 150 -7.20 -1.90 -18.32
C GLU A 150 -6.72 -3.31 -18.71
N TYR A 151 -5.77 -3.87 -17.96
CA TYR A 151 -5.31 -5.25 -18.19
C TYR A 151 -6.44 -6.26 -18.02
N LEU A 152 -7.23 -6.16 -16.95
CA LEU A 152 -8.36 -7.05 -16.70
C LEU A 152 -9.44 -6.93 -17.78
N GLU A 153 -9.70 -5.71 -18.29
CA GLU A 153 -10.63 -5.49 -19.41
C GLU A 153 -10.12 -6.13 -20.70
N LEU A 154 -8.83 -6.00 -21.01
CA LEU A 154 -8.21 -6.70 -22.16
C LEU A 154 -8.33 -8.21 -22.03
N VAL A 155 -8.02 -8.77 -20.87
CA VAL A 155 -8.17 -10.21 -20.59
C VAL A 155 -9.60 -10.66 -20.80
N ARG A 156 -10.57 -9.88 -20.33
CA ARG A 156 -12.01 -10.15 -20.51
C ARG A 156 -12.43 -10.10 -21.98
N LEU A 157 -11.93 -9.12 -22.73
CA LEU A 157 -12.19 -9.02 -24.17
C LEU A 157 -11.60 -10.22 -24.94
N LEU A 158 -10.35 -10.60 -24.62
CA LEU A 158 -9.72 -11.79 -25.22
C LEU A 158 -10.52 -13.06 -24.89
N GLY A 159 -11.02 -13.19 -23.65
CA GLY A 159 -11.89 -14.31 -23.26
C GLY A 159 -13.17 -14.42 -24.08
N ALA A 160 -13.73 -13.28 -24.56
CA ALA A 160 -14.89 -13.28 -25.43
C ALA A 160 -14.63 -13.80 -26.84
N PHE A 161 -13.37 -13.78 -27.30
CA PHE A 161 -12.94 -14.34 -28.61
C PHE A 161 -12.64 -15.83 -28.59
N ILE A 162 -12.49 -16.42 -27.38
CA ILE A 162 -12.29 -17.87 -27.21
C ILE A 162 -13.65 -18.56 -27.32
N SER A 163 -14.11 -18.75 -28.55
CA SER A 163 -15.54 -19.09 -28.80
C SER A 163 -15.85 -20.56 -28.61
N GLU A 164 -14.95 -21.50 -28.90
CA GLU A 164 -15.24 -22.93 -28.81
C GLU A 164 -13.98 -23.73 -28.36
N PRO A 165 -14.18 -24.77 -27.51
CA PRO A 165 -13.09 -25.66 -27.11
C PRO A 165 -12.49 -26.37 -28.32
N ASN A 166 -11.18 -26.56 -28.30
CA ASN A 166 -10.51 -27.36 -29.33
C ASN A 166 -10.73 -28.86 -29.05
N ASP A 167 -11.16 -29.62 -30.05
CA ASP A 167 -11.46 -31.04 -29.94
C ASP A 167 -10.27 -31.94 -29.49
N HIS A 168 -9.06 -31.38 -29.42
CA HIS A 168 -7.84 -32.15 -29.19
C HIS A 168 -7.40 -32.20 -27.70
N VAL A 169 -7.80 -31.23 -26.86
CA VAL A 169 -7.45 -31.21 -25.43
C VAL A 169 -8.67 -30.84 -24.60
N ARG A 170 -9.25 -31.83 -23.91
CA ARG A 170 -10.47 -31.62 -23.11
C ARG A 170 -10.17 -30.98 -21.77
N CYS A 171 -9.15 -31.46 -21.09
CA CYS A 171 -8.80 -31.01 -19.76
C CYS A 171 -7.35 -30.59 -19.68
N VAL A 172 -7.10 -29.46 -19.00
CA VAL A 172 -5.75 -28.98 -18.72
C VAL A 172 -5.58 -28.80 -17.21
N ASN A 173 -4.47 -29.32 -16.68
CA ASN A 173 -4.10 -29.09 -15.28
C ASN A 173 -3.01 -28.02 -15.22
N LEU A 174 -3.23 -26.98 -14.41
CA LEU A 174 -2.28 -25.92 -14.13
C LEU A 174 -1.83 -26.02 -12.68
N ILE A 175 -0.55 -26.26 -12.45
CA ILE A 175 0.04 -26.37 -11.12
C ILE A 175 0.86 -25.11 -10.86
N LEU A 176 0.45 -24.32 -9.86
CA LEU A 176 1.14 -23.12 -9.40
C LEU A 176 2.05 -23.49 -8.23
N GLN A 177 3.36 -23.38 -8.39
CA GLN A 177 4.36 -23.84 -7.42
C GLN A 177 4.79 -22.73 -6.44
N PRO A 178 5.27 -23.08 -5.23
CA PRO A 178 5.74 -22.10 -4.24
C PRO A 178 6.95 -21.26 -4.69
N ASP A 179 7.76 -21.79 -5.60
CA ASP A 179 8.94 -21.12 -6.17
C ASP A 179 8.60 -20.05 -7.22
N GLY A 180 7.31 -19.95 -7.59
CA GLY A 180 6.84 -19.04 -8.64
C GLY A 180 6.81 -19.66 -10.02
N SER A 181 7.14 -20.93 -10.17
CA SER A 181 7.01 -21.64 -11.44
C SER A 181 5.59 -22.19 -11.64
N CYS A 182 5.21 -22.38 -12.89
CA CYS A 182 3.94 -22.97 -13.31
C CYS A 182 4.19 -24.16 -14.20
N VAL A 183 3.39 -25.20 -14.03
CA VAL A 183 3.43 -26.40 -14.87
C VAL A 183 2.06 -26.62 -15.48
N LEU A 184 2.01 -26.78 -16.79
CA LEU A 184 0.80 -27.07 -17.55
C LEU A 184 0.86 -28.50 -18.06
N THR A 185 -0.19 -29.31 -17.83
CA THR A 185 -0.29 -30.67 -18.32
C THR A 185 -1.67 -30.92 -18.97
N ASP A 186 -1.73 -31.87 -19.88
CA ASP A 186 -2.99 -32.35 -20.42
C ASP A 186 -3.66 -33.39 -19.51
N GLU A 187 -4.75 -34.00 -19.96
CA GLU A 187 -5.51 -35.03 -19.27
C GLU A 187 -4.76 -36.34 -19.03
N ASN A 188 -3.62 -36.54 -19.71
CA ASN A 188 -2.76 -37.73 -19.61
C ASN A 188 -1.48 -37.42 -18.79
N ASP A 189 -1.45 -36.28 -18.08
CA ASP A 189 -0.28 -35.75 -17.35
C ASP A 189 0.94 -35.46 -18.25
N LEU A 190 0.75 -35.36 -19.57
CA LEU A 190 1.80 -34.94 -20.47
C LEU A 190 1.99 -33.43 -20.37
N ARG A 191 3.24 -33.01 -20.20
CA ARG A 191 3.56 -31.59 -20.06
C ARG A 191 3.32 -30.84 -21.37
N ILE A 192 2.54 -29.77 -21.28
CA ILE A 192 2.35 -28.82 -22.36
C ILE A 192 3.48 -27.82 -22.30
N GLU A 193 4.25 -27.72 -23.39
CA GLU A 193 5.35 -26.76 -23.47
C GLU A 193 4.77 -25.34 -23.58
N CYS A 194 5.01 -24.54 -22.56
CA CYS A 194 4.81 -23.09 -22.60
C CYS A 194 6.18 -22.40 -22.43
N SER A 195 6.35 -21.26 -23.06
CA SER A 195 7.59 -20.48 -22.92
C SER A 195 7.84 -20.19 -21.43
N PRO A 196 9.04 -20.45 -20.90
CA PRO A 196 9.28 -20.35 -19.47
C PRO A 196 9.11 -18.92 -18.97
N GLY A 197 8.39 -18.77 -17.89
CA GLY A 197 8.58 -17.70 -16.95
C GLY A 197 7.56 -16.58 -16.85
N TYR A 198 6.46 -16.54 -17.63
CA TYR A 198 5.48 -15.46 -17.46
C TYR A 198 4.04 -15.97 -17.51
N GLU A 199 3.22 -15.51 -16.55
CA GLU A 199 1.77 -15.73 -16.47
C GLU A 199 1.06 -15.46 -17.80
N LYS A 200 1.50 -14.44 -18.54
CA LYS A 200 1.02 -14.10 -19.88
C LYS A 200 1.17 -15.25 -20.86
N ASN A 201 2.31 -15.93 -20.89
CA ASN A 201 2.55 -17.03 -21.82
C ASN A 201 1.63 -18.22 -21.54
N ILE A 202 1.26 -18.42 -20.27
CA ILE A 202 0.29 -19.46 -19.87
C ILE A 202 -1.10 -19.10 -20.37
N LEU A 203 -1.52 -17.82 -20.20
CA LEU A 203 -2.80 -17.35 -20.72
C LEU A 203 -2.90 -17.48 -22.23
N ASP A 204 -1.85 -17.09 -22.96
CA ASP A 204 -1.78 -17.22 -24.42
C ASP A 204 -1.86 -18.69 -24.84
N THR A 205 -1.10 -19.59 -24.19
CA THR A 205 -1.14 -21.04 -24.45
C THR A 205 -2.52 -21.63 -24.17
N LEU A 206 -3.15 -21.26 -23.05
CA LEU A 206 -4.52 -21.73 -22.71
C LEU A 206 -5.56 -21.17 -23.69
N ALA A 207 -5.37 -19.96 -24.19
CA ALA A 207 -6.23 -19.35 -25.20
C ALA A 207 -6.13 -20.10 -26.54
N ASP A 208 -4.92 -20.44 -26.96
CA ASP A 208 -4.66 -21.20 -28.19
C ASP A 208 -5.23 -22.63 -28.14
N ILE A 209 -5.08 -23.29 -26.97
CA ILE A 209 -5.60 -24.65 -26.76
C ILE A 209 -7.11 -24.64 -26.62
N SER A 210 -7.69 -23.59 -26.00
CA SER A 210 -9.11 -23.43 -25.71
C SER A 210 -9.76 -24.69 -25.05
N PRO A 211 -9.26 -25.17 -23.90
CA PRO A 211 -9.73 -26.41 -23.28
C PRO A 211 -11.18 -26.29 -22.76
N GLU A 212 -11.89 -27.43 -22.69
CA GLU A 212 -13.22 -27.50 -22.07
C GLU A 212 -13.17 -27.24 -20.56
N LYS A 213 -12.10 -27.70 -19.90
CA LYS A 213 -11.91 -27.59 -18.45
C LYS A 213 -10.46 -27.28 -18.10
N ILE A 214 -10.28 -26.36 -17.15
CA ILE A 214 -8.99 -26.01 -16.56
C ILE A 214 -9.05 -26.30 -15.06
N THR A 215 -8.18 -27.18 -14.57
CA THR A 215 -8.03 -27.46 -13.15
C THR A 215 -6.77 -26.79 -12.63
N VAL A 216 -6.91 -25.87 -11.70
CA VAL A 216 -5.79 -25.13 -11.11
C VAL A 216 -5.47 -25.69 -9.73
N TYR A 217 -4.27 -26.19 -9.54
CA TYR A 217 -3.73 -26.60 -8.25
C TYR A 217 -2.83 -25.51 -7.71
N ASP A 218 -3.31 -24.74 -6.72
CA ASP A 218 -2.56 -23.64 -6.13
C ASP A 218 -1.75 -24.09 -4.91
N LEU A 219 -0.48 -24.39 -5.13
CA LEU A 219 0.48 -24.72 -4.09
C LEU A 219 1.32 -23.49 -3.67
N SER A 220 1.02 -22.30 -4.21
CA SER A 220 1.84 -21.10 -4.10
C SER A 220 1.60 -20.26 -2.84
N MET A 221 0.69 -20.69 -1.96
CA MET A 221 0.30 -19.96 -0.74
C MET A 221 -0.21 -18.52 -1.03
N GLY A 222 -0.94 -18.34 -2.14
CA GLY A 222 -1.58 -17.08 -2.49
C GLY A 222 -0.72 -16.12 -3.34
N ARG A 223 0.45 -16.55 -3.81
CA ARG A 223 1.34 -15.72 -4.65
C ARG A 223 0.72 -15.33 -6.00
N PHE A 224 -0.19 -16.15 -6.55
CA PHE A 224 -0.80 -15.99 -7.86
C PHE A 224 -2.28 -15.56 -7.79
N ASN A 225 -2.68 -14.75 -6.81
CA ASN A 225 -4.08 -14.36 -6.68
C ASN A 225 -4.58 -13.55 -7.89
N ASP A 226 -3.82 -12.57 -8.34
CA ASP A 226 -4.19 -11.72 -9.49
C ASP A 226 -4.24 -12.55 -10.78
N PHE A 227 -3.31 -13.50 -10.94
CA PHE A 227 -3.30 -14.43 -12.07
C PHE A 227 -4.53 -15.36 -12.07
N LYS A 228 -4.94 -15.87 -10.92
CA LYS A 228 -6.17 -16.67 -10.78
C LYS A 228 -7.42 -15.88 -11.12
N GLU A 229 -7.47 -14.60 -10.77
CA GLU A 229 -8.57 -13.71 -11.16
C GLU A 229 -8.61 -13.49 -12.67
N SER A 230 -7.45 -13.28 -13.29
CA SER A 230 -7.32 -13.17 -14.75
C SER A 230 -7.78 -14.44 -15.45
N LEU A 231 -7.38 -15.63 -14.97
CA LEU A 231 -7.83 -16.92 -15.48
C LEU A 231 -9.36 -17.06 -15.38
N LYS A 232 -9.95 -16.75 -14.23
CA LYS A 232 -11.40 -16.80 -14.02
C LYS A 232 -12.15 -15.83 -14.93
N SER A 233 -11.61 -14.64 -15.13
CA SER A 233 -12.20 -13.64 -16.04
C SER A 233 -12.20 -14.11 -17.49
N MET A 234 -11.12 -14.78 -17.93
CA MET A 234 -10.92 -15.21 -19.31
C MET A 234 -11.69 -16.49 -19.65
N PHE A 235 -11.68 -17.48 -18.76
CA PHE A 235 -12.25 -18.82 -19.02
C PHE A 235 -13.54 -19.12 -18.28
N GLY A 236 -13.96 -18.23 -17.36
CA GLY A 236 -15.26 -18.31 -16.70
C GLY A 236 -15.53 -19.63 -15.98
N GLY A 237 -16.66 -20.25 -16.28
CA GLY A 237 -17.11 -21.52 -15.68
C GLY A 237 -16.29 -22.75 -16.04
N ARG A 238 -15.26 -22.64 -16.88
CA ARG A 238 -14.37 -23.74 -17.26
C ARG A 238 -13.27 -24.00 -16.23
N ILE A 239 -13.13 -23.16 -15.19
CA ILE A 239 -12.05 -23.22 -14.20
C ILE A 239 -12.54 -23.80 -12.89
N GLU A 240 -11.80 -24.76 -12.37
CA GLU A 240 -11.88 -25.26 -11.01
C GLU A 240 -10.54 -25.00 -10.30
N VAL A 241 -10.58 -24.40 -9.09
CA VAL A 241 -9.38 -24.09 -8.31
C VAL A 241 -9.35 -24.93 -7.05
N TYR A 242 -8.26 -25.64 -6.82
CA TYR A 242 -7.95 -26.39 -5.62
C TYR A 242 -6.74 -25.76 -4.92
N SER A 243 -6.85 -25.47 -3.61
CA SER A 243 -5.81 -24.86 -2.77
C SER A 243 -5.68 -25.59 -1.44
#